data_5ee4f4c637bb4f040e344e2c52d9080d
#
_entry.id   5ee4f4c637bb4f040e344e2c52d9080d
#
_cell.length_a   1.000
_cell.length_b   1.000
_cell.length_c   1.000
_cell.angle_alpha   90.00
_cell.angle_beta   90.00
_cell.angle_gamma   90.00
#
_symmetry.space_group_name_H-M   'P 1'
#
loop_
_entity.id
_entity.type
_entity.pdbx_description
1 polymer ?
#
loop_
_entity_poly.entity_id
_entity_poly.type
_entity_poly.pdbx_seq_one_letter_code
_entity_poly.pdbx_strand_id
1 'polypeptide(L)'
;MYNTKSILVLSDCHFPYQKKEYFSWIKKLKEKIKPTMVLMIGDLIDAHSISQHLHSPELKNIKYELEEARSCIQKLRKIFDCEMPIIWGNHDIRIQKLAEKSSIPNSFIKDINEILGINPSWKWTWHNKLIVNLPNKTKVFFTHHFKSNVLASAKELGLSLVVGHQHTKASIELFSHPLSLNFAMCVGSSIEPNHEAFKYGKNFIKRPIISCGSIVNSIPQLHPMFLNKDGKWTGQV
;
A
#
# COMPACT_ATOMS: atom_id res chain seq x y z
N MET A 1 6.07 20.76 2.20
CA MET A 1 6.96 19.85 1.44
C MET A 1 7.75 19.05 2.47
N TYR A 2 7.63 17.72 2.45
CA TYR A 2 8.27 16.86 3.44
C TYR A 2 9.77 16.78 3.16
N ASN A 3 10.60 16.94 4.21
CA ASN A 3 12.04 16.70 4.17
C ASN A 3 12.35 15.65 5.22
N THR A 4 12.62 14.43 4.80
CA THR A 4 12.71 13.28 5.71
C THR A 4 13.91 12.39 5.40
N LYS A 5 14.55 11.89 6.47
CA LYS A 5 15.74 11.03 6.37
C LYS A 5 15.43 9.56 6.15
N SER A 6 14.26 9.11 6.62
CA SER A 6 13.87 7.70 6.58
C SER A 6 12.37 7.58 6.36
N ILE A 7 11.98 6.97 5.24
CA ILE A 7 10.60 6.72 4.86
C ILE A 7 10.37 5.21 4.86
N LEU A 8 9.34 4.74 5.54
CA LEU A 8 8.79 3.40 5.36
C LEU A 8 7.56 3.51 4.45
N VAL A 9 7.54 2.73 3.38
CA VAL A 9 6.46 2.73 2.38
C VAL A 9 5.67 1.43 2.48
N LEU A 10 4.43 1.55 2.92
CA LEU A 10 3.46 0.46 2.93
C LEU A 10 2.55 0.59 1.73
N SER A 11 2.09 -0.53 1.17
CA SER A 11 1.20 -0.57 0.01
C SER A 11 0.33 -1.81 0.03
N ASP A 12 -0.82 -1.73 -0.64
CA ASP A 12 -1.64 -2.88 -0.99
C ASP A 12 -1.89 -3.78 0.23
N CYS A 13 -2.35 -3.15 1.33
CA CYS A 13 -2.66 -3.85 2.56
C CYS A 13 -3.89 -4.74 2.41
N HIS A 14 -4.86 -4.30 1.62
CA HIS A 14 -6.11 -5.03 1.35
C HIS A 14 -6.78 -5.56 2.62
N PHE A 15 -6.82 -4.72 3.67
CA PHE A 15 -7.48 -5.13 4.90
C PHE A 15 -8.94 -5.53 4.65
N PRO A 16 -9.39 -6.66 5.20
CA PRO A 16 -8.78 -7.51 6.23
C PRO A 16 -8.01 -8.73 5.69
N TYR A 17 -7.62 -8.77 4.42
CA TYR A 17 -7.09 -9.97 3.73
C TYR A 17 -5.54 -10.02 3.66
N GLN A 18 -4.88 -9.27 4.55
CA GLN A 18 -3.42 -9.30 4.66
C GLN A 18 -2.91 -10.61 5.25
N LYS A 19 -1.64 -10.92 5.02
CA LYS A 19 -0.94 -12.05 5.63
C LYS A 19 -1.07 -12.00 7.16
N LYS A 20 -1.33 -13.15 7.79
CA LYS A 20 -1.54 -13.25 9.24
C LYS A 20 -0.42 -12.61 10.06
N GLU A 21 0.82 -12.82 9.65
CA GLU A 21 2.01 -12.33 10.34
C GLU A 21 2.38 -10.88 9.98
N TYR A 22 1.63 -10.22 9.09
CA TYR A 22 1.92 -8.88 8.58
C TYR A 22 2.22 -7.85 9.68
N PHE A 23 1.37 -7.77 10.70
CA PHE A 23 1.55 -6.80 11.79
C PHE A 23 2.82 -7.05 12.62
N SER A 24 3.16 -8.30 12.89
CA SER A 24 4.40 -8.66 13.60
C SER A 24 5.63 -8.32 12.75
N TRP A 25 5.54 -8.54 11.45
CA TRP A 25 6.60 -8.24 10.49
C TRP A 25 6.85 -6.74 10.34
N ILE A 26 5.82 -5.92 10.11
CA ILE A 26 6.00 -4.47 9.98
C ILE A 26 6.44 -3.82 11.30
N LYS A 27 6.07 -4.39 12.45
CA LYS A 27 6.58 -3.95 13.76
C LYS A 27 8.09 -4.13 13.84
N LYS A 28 8.62 -5.29 13.47
CA LYS A 28 10.08 -5.54 13.41
C LYS A 28 10.77 -4.61 12.40
N LEU A 29 10.16 -4.36 11.25
CA LEU A 29 10.70 -3.40 10.27
C LEU A 29 10.75 -1.98 10.83
N LYS A 30 9.69 -1.54 11.54
CA LYS A 30 9.71 -0.24 12.24
C LYS A 30 10.90 -0.13 13.20
N GLU A 31 11.13 -1.18 14.01
CA GLU A 31 12.23 -1.22 14.97
C GLU A 31 13.61 -1.16 14.29
N LYS A 32 13.76 -1.85 13.16
CA LYS A 32 15.00 -1.88 12.36
C LYS A 32 15.26 -0.57 11.62
N ILE A 33 14.24 -0.03 10.92
CA ILE A 33 14.37 1.13 10.02
C ILE A 33 14.30 2.44 10.80
N LYS A 34 13.53 2.49 11.88
CA LYS A 34 13.23 3.69 12.68
C LYS A 34 12.76 4.84 11.78
N PRO A 35 11.66 4.65 11.02
CA PRO A 35 11.23 5.62 10.04
C PRO A 35 10.83 6.94 10.70
N THR A 36 11.23 8.05 10.09
CA THR A 36 10.78 9.40 10.45
C THR A 36 9.48 9.77 9.73
N MET A 37 9.11 9.00 8.70
CA MET A 37 7.85 9.11 7.98
C MET A 37 7.35 7.71 7.60
N VAL A 38 6.06 7.47 7.76
CA VAL A 38 5.37 6.29 7.23
C VAL A 38 4.38 6.75 6.18
N LEU A 39 4.41 6.13 5.01
CA LEU A 39 3.55 6.46 3.88
C LEU A 39 2.81 5.20 3.42
N MET A 40 1.48 5.31 3.29
CA MET A 40 0.63 4.28 2.69
C MET A 40 0.34 4.68 1.24
N ILE A 41 0.74 3.86 0.28
CA ILE A 41 0.57 4.19 -1.14
C ILE A 41 -0.57 3.41 -1.81
N GLY A 42 -1.72 3.36 -1.13
CA GLY A 42 -3.00 2.90 -1.67
C GLY A 42 -3.35 1.45 -1.37
N ASP A 43 -4.61 1.14 -1.65
CA ASP A 43 -5.26 -0.12 -1.37
C ASP A 43 -5.09 -0.53 0.12
N LEU A 44 -5.43 0.43 1.01
CA LEU A 44 -5.46 0.19 2.45
C LEU A 44 -6.51 -0.87 2.81
N ILE A 45 -7.69 -0.79 2.19
CA ILE A 45 -8.77 -1.76 2.30
C ILE A 45 -8.98 -2.52 0.98
N ASP A 46 -9.63 -3.66 1.04
CA ASP A 46 -9.99 -4.39 -0.19
C ASP A 46 -11.38 -4.01 -0.72
N ALA A 47 -12.39 -3.95 0.15
CA ALA A 47 -13.78 -3.78 -0.25
C ALA A 47 -14.19 -4.81 -1.34
N HIS A 48 -13.78 -6.09 -1.16
CA HIS A 48 -13.96 -7.16 -2.13
C HIS A 48 -15.43 -7.46 -2.40
N SER A 49 -16.25 -7.45 -1.36
CA SER A 49 -17.69 -7.78 -1.41
C SER A 49 -18.52 -6.84 -2.30
N ILE A 50 -17.98 -5.67 -2.66
CA ILE A 50 -18.58 -4.73 -3.61
C ILE A 50 -17.77 -4.60 -4.91
N SER A 51 -16.86 -5.55 -5.15
CA SER A 51 -16.11 -5.64 -6.40
C SER A 51 -17.05 -5.90 -7.58
N GLN A 52 -16.68 -5.40 -8.76
CA GLN A 52 -17.39 -5.69 -10.01
C GLN A 52 -16.95 -7.02 -10.63
N HIS A 53 -15.90 -7.64 -10.09
CA HIS A 53 -15.46 -8.97 -10.50
C HIS A 53 -16.28 -10.04 -9.78
N LEU A 54 -16.35 -11.23 -10.37
CA LEU A 54 -16.96 -12.40 -9.73
C LEU A 54 -16.32 -12.62 -8.37
N HIS A 55 -17.12 -12.68 -7.32
CA HIS A 55 -16.69 -12.94 -5.96
C HIS A 55 -17.38 -14.19 -5.42
N SER A 56 -16.74 -14.85 -4.48
CA SER A 56 -17.30 -16.02 -3.83
C SER A 56 -18.54 -15.61 -3.02
N PRO A 57 -19.68 -16.30 -3.14
CA PRO A 57 -20.87 -16.05 -2.31
C PRO A 57 -20.63 -16.35 -0.83
N GLU A 58 -19.56 -17.08 -0.49
CA GLU A 58 -19.16 -17.38 0.89
C GLU A 58 -18.45 -16.24 1.59
N LEU A 59 -18.06 -15.18 0.84
CA LEU A 59 -17.42 -14.02 1.43
C LEU A 59 -18.43 -13.16 2.19
N LYS A 60 -17.95 -12.58 3.28
CA LYS A 60 -18.75 -11.69 4.14
C LYS A 60 -19.24 -10.49 3.33
N ASN A 61 -20.40 -9.96 3.72
CA ASN A 61 -20.89 -8.73 3.13
C ASN A 61 -20.02 -7.54 3.53
N ILE A 62 -20.17 -6.40 2.83
CA ILE A 62 -19.33 -5.21 3.01
C ILE A 62 -19.31 -4.70 4.46
N LYS A 63 -20.40 -4.84 5.22
CA LYS A 63 -20.44 -4.39 6.61
C LYS A 63 -19.41 -5.12 7.46
N TYR A 64 -19.40 -6.45 7.42
CA TYR A 64 -18.45 -7.27 8.19
C TYR A 64 -17.01 -7.09 7.70
N GLU A 65 -16.83 -6.98 6.38
CA GLU A 65 -15.52 -6.71 5.79
C GLU A 65 -14.92 -5.40 6.30
N LEU A 66 -15.71 -4.32 6.35
CA LEU A 66 -15.28 -3.02 6.89
C LEU A 66 -15.04 -3.06 8.41
N GLU A 67 -15.84 -3.81 9.19
CA GLU A 67 -15.61 -3.97 10.62
C GLU A 67 -14.25 -4.64 10.90
N GLU A 68 -13.91 -5.69 10.15
CA GLU A 68 -12.61 -6.35 10.25
C GLU A 68 -11.46 -5.45 9.76
N ALA A 69 -11.67 -4.71 8.66
CA ALA A 69 -10.70 -3.73 8.16
C ALA A 69 -10.41 -2.64 9.21
N ARG A 70 -11.44 -2.10 9.88
CA ARG A 70 -11.27 -1.15 11.00
C ARG A 70 -10.40 -1.74 12.11
N SER A 71 -10.62 -3.01 12.48
CA SER A 71 -9.77 -3.69 13.47
C SER A 71 -8.29 -3.75 13.03
N CYS A 72 -8.04 -4.00 11.73
CA CYS A 72 -6.70 -4.00 11.16
C CYS A 72 -6.09 -2.59 11.17
N ILE A 73 -6.86 -1.56 10.82
CA ILE A 73 -6.44 -0.15 10.86
C ILE A 73 -6.06 0.27 12.29
N GLN A 74 -6.83 -0.14 13.30
CA GLN A 74 -6.49 0.10 14.70
C GLN A 74 -5.17 -0.58 15.12
N LYS A 75 -4.90 -1.80 14.64
CA LYS A 75 -3.61 -2.49 14.86
C LYS A 75 -2.47 -1.73 14.19
N LEU A 76 -2.68 -1.26 12.95
CA LEU A 76 -1.71 -0.45 12.22
C LEU A 76 -1.40 0.85 12.98
N ARG A 77 -2.43 1.54 13.48
CA ARG A 77 -2.29 2.75 14.32
C ARG A 77 -1.47 2.49 15.58
N LYS A 78 -1.71 1.37 16.28
CA LYS A 78 -0.93 1.01 17.48
C LYS A 78 0.54 0.76 17.17
N ILE A 79 0.86 0.27 15.96
CA ILE A 79 2.24 0.10 15.54
C ILE A 79 2.86 1.45 15.16
N PHE A 80 2.15 2.27 14.40
CA PHE A 80 2.62 3.56 13.89
C PHE A 80 1.80 4.69 14.49
N ASP A 81 2.15 5.08 15.73
CA ASP A 81 1.53 6.21 16.42
C ASP A 81 2.12 7.53 15.90
N CYS A 82 1.85 7.84 14.63
CA CYS A 82 2.33 9.02 13.92
C CYS A 82 1.33 9.47 12.86
N GLU A 83 1.54 10.66 12.34
CA GLU A 83 0.87 11.13 11.12
C GLU A 83 1.22 10.19 9.95
N MET A 84 0.26 9.93 9.07
CA MET A 84 0.45 9.05 7.92
C MET A 84 -0.28 9.61 6.70
N PRO A 85 0.44 10.12 5.70
CA PRO A 85 -0.15 10.34 4.39
C PRO A 85 -0.56 9.02 3.76
N ILE A 86 -1.77 9.00 3.18
CA ILE A 86 -2.33 7.84 2.48
C ILE A 86 -2.61 8.26 1.04
N ILE A 87 -2.13 7.51 0.08
CA ILE A 87 -2.46 7.72 -1.34
C ILE A 87 -3.69 6.86 -1.66
N TRP A 88 -4.62 7.40 -2.42
CA TRP A 88 -5.79 6.66 -2.88
C TRP A 88 -5.39 5.50 -3.79
N GLY A 89 -5.83 4.29 -3.45
CA GLY A 89 -5.79 3.13 -4.32
C GLY A 89 -7.12 2.89 -5.03
N ASN A 90 -7.13 1.99 -5.98
CA ASN A 90 -8.35 1.68 -6.73
C ASN A 90 -9.39 0.88 -5.92
N HIS A 91 -8.97 0.20 -4.85
CA HIS A 91 -9.85 -0.48 -3.91
C HIS A 91 -10.45 0.51 -2.91
N ASP A 92 -9.70 1.48 -2.44
CA ASP A 92 -10.15 2.47 -1.47
C ASP A 92 -11.34 3.31 -1.97
N ILE A 93 -11.43 3.51 -3.30
CA ILE A 93 -12.50 4.29 -3.96
C ILE A 93 -13.69 3.43 -4.44
N ARG A 94 -13.73 2.12 -4.13
CA ARG A 94 -14.81 1.23 -4.60
C ARG A 94 -16.19 1.66 -4.11
N ILE A 95 -16.28 2.16 -2.88
CA ILE A 95 -17.55 2.62 -2.29
C ILE A 95 -18.08 3.82 -3.09
N GLN A 96 -17.25 4.81 -3.37
CA GLN A 96 -17.61 5.97 -4.18
C GLN A 96 -18.03 5.57 -5.60
N LYS A 97 -17.23 4.70 -6.24
CA LYS A 97 -17.54 4.19 -7.59
C LYS A 97 -18.86 3.42 -7.63
N LEU A 98 -19.18 2.66 -6.59
CA LEU A 98 -20.46 1.95 -6.51
C LEU A 98 -21.62 2.96 -6.40
N ALA A 99 -21.49 3.98 -5.56
CA ALA A 99 -22.47 5.04 -5.41
C ALA A 99 -22.70 5.79 -6.73
N GLU A 100 -21.64 6.19 -7.41
CA GLU A 100 -21.68 6.85 -8.71
C GLU A 100 -22.46 6.00 -9.76
N LYS A 101 -22.16 4.70 -9.82
CA LYS A 101 -22.88 3.77 -10.71
C LYS A 101 -24.36 3.63 -10.38
N SER A 102 -24.69 3.75 -9.10
CA SER A 102 -26.08 3.70 -8.62
C SER A 102 -26.76 5.06 -8.66
N SER A 103 -26.13 6.07 -9.29
CA SER A 103 -26.60 7.47 -9.36
C SER A 103 -26.85 8.09 -7.98
N ILE A 104 -26.08 7.64 -6.96
CA ILE A 104 -26.13 8.19 -5.60
C ILE A 104 -25.07 9.31 -5.52
N PRO A 105 -25.48 10.56 -5.22
CA PRO A 105 -24.52 11.65 -5.06
C PRO A 105 -23.50 11.38 -3.96
N ASN A 106 -22.23 11.75 -4.18
CA ASN A 106 -21.16 11.56 -3.20
C ASN A 106 -21.44 12.29 -1.87
N SER A 107 -22.27 13.35 -1.87
CA SER A 107 -22.70 14.04 -0.66
C SER A 107 -23.55 13.20 0.30
N PHE A 108 -24.11 12.07 -0.17
CA PHE A 108 -24.82 11.11 0.67
C PHE A 108 -23.92 10.00 1.21
N ILE A 109 -22.66 9.95 0.76
CA ILE A 109 -21.70 8.97 1.24
C ILE A 109 -20.89 9.57 2.39
N LYS A 110 -20.73 8.81 3.46
CA LYS A 110 -19.88 9.22 4.57
C LYS A 110 -18.43 9.40 4.13
N ASP A 111 -17.71 10.32 4.78
CA ASP A 111 -16.27 10.46 4.58
C ASP A 111 -15.55 9.13 4.83
N ILE A 112 -14.50 8.87 4.05
CA ILE A 112 -13.74 7.62 4.13
C ILE A 112 -13.14 7.38 5.52
N ASN A 113 -12.68 8.43 6.20
CA ASN A 113 -12.16 8.30 7.56
C ASN A 113 -13.26 7.86 8.54
N GLU A 114 -14.48 8.38 8.38
CA GLU A 114 -15.62 7.95 9.18
C GLU A 114 -15.97 6.48 8.89
N ILE A 115 -16.01 6.10 7.60
CA ILE A 115 -16.26 4.71 7.19
C ILE A 115 -15.22 3.77 7.79
N LEU A 116 -13.96 4.16 7.81
CA LEU A 116 -12.85 3.33 8.28
C LEU A 116 -12.55 3.47 9.78
N GLY A 117 -13.24 4.37 10.49
CA GLY A 117 -12.99 4.63 11.90
C GLY A 117 -11.63 5.28 12.16
N ILE A 118 -11.12 6.05 11.21
CA ILE A 118 -9.89 6.83 11.32
C ILE A 118 -10.21 8.13 12.07
N ASN A 119 -9.66 8.27 13.28
CA ASN A 119 -9.90 9.47 14.07
C ASN A 119 -9.12 10.67 13.49
N PRO A 120 -9.75 11.86 13.35
CA PRO A 120 -9.07 13.05 12.85
C PRO A 120 -7.79 13.43 13.62
N SER A 121 -7.72 13.11 14.93
CA SER A 121 -6.53 13.35 15.75
C SER A 121 -5.30 12.56 15.31
N TRP A 122 -5.46 11.50 14.50
CA TRP A 122 -4.34 10.73 13.97
C TRP A 122 -3.60 11.46 12.87
N LYS A 123 -4.24 12.48 12.25
CA LYS A 123 -3.69 13.24 11.12
C LYS A 123 -3.28 12.34 9.95
N TRP A 124 -4.09 11.32 9.70
CA TRP A 124 -3.98 10.50 8.50
C TRP A 124 -4.72 11.21 7.37
N THR A 125 -4.00 11.57 6.32
CA THR A 125 -4.50 12.44 5.24
C THR A 125 -4.45 11.74 3.90
N TRP A 126 -5.51 11.87 3.12
CA TRP A 126 -5.64 11.21 1.80
C TRP A 126 -5.16 12.14 0.68
N HIS A 127 -4.38 11.57 -0.23
CA HIS A 127 -3.77 12.27 -1.37
C HIS A 127 -3.91 11.45 -2.64
N ASN A 128 -4.04 12.11 -3.81
CA ASN A 128 -3.97 11.41 -5.10
C ASN A 128 -2.53 10.99 -5.45
N LYS A 129 -1.56 11.78 -5.02
CA LYS A 129 -0.12 11.60 -5.24
C LYS A 129 0.65 12.44 -4.23
N LEU A 130 1.91 12.10 -4.02
CA LEU A 130 2.77 12.84 -3.12
C LEU A 130 4.17 12.99 -3.70
N ILE A 131 4.78 14.16 -3.55
CA ILE A 131 6.19 14.40 -3.88
C ILE A 131 6.94 14.71 -2.59
N VAL A 132 8.01 13.95 -2.35
CA VAL A 132 8.88 14.11 -1.18
C VAL A 132 10.28 14.47 -1.65
N ASN A 133 10.91 15.47 -1.01
CA ASN A 133 12.32 15.77 -1.20
C ASN A 133 13.16 14.91 -0.27
N LEU A 134 14.16 14.24 -0.82
CA LEU A 134 15.15 13.49 -0.05
C LEU A 134 16.30 14.39 0.41
N PRO A 135 17.09 13.97 1.41
CA PRO A 135 18.25 14.74 1.89
C PRO A 135 19.26 15.11 0.81
N ASN A 136 19.45 14.27 -0.19
CA ASN A 136 20.33 14.52 -1.35
C ASN A 136 19.70 15.43 -2.42
N LYS A 137 18.56 16.09 -2.09
CA LYS A 137 17.77 16.95 -2.99
C LYS A 137 17.05 16.22 -4.14
N THR A 138 17.16 14.90 -4.25
CA THR A 138 16.38 14.11 -5.20
C THR A 138 14.90 14.15 -4.81
N LYS A 139 14.03 14.26 -5.81
CA LYS A 139 12.58 14.20 -5.62
C LYS A 139 12.06 12.81 -5.91
N VAL A 140 11.17 12.34 -5.05
CA VAL A 140 10.48 11.05 -5.23
C VAL A 140 9.01 11.30 -5.38
N PHE A 141 8.43 10.78 -6.44
CA PHE A 141 7.01 10.79 -6.73
C PHE A 141 6.40 9.48 -6.25
N PHE A 142 5.41 9.57 -5.37
CA PHE A 142 4.66 8.44 -4.85
C PHE A 142 3.26 8.46 -5.43
N THR A 143 2.81 7.33 -5.93
CA THR A 143 1.43 7.10 -6.39
C THR A 143 1.09 5.63 -6.26
N HIS A 144 -0.21 5.30 -6.14
CA HIS A 144 -0.61 3.89 -6.09
C HIS A 144 -0.33 3.19 -7.43
N HIS A 145 -0.78 3.80 -8.52
CA HIS A 145 -0.58 3.29 -9.87
C HIS A 145 -0.20 4.42 -10.81
N PHE A 146 0.60 4.13 -11.84
CA PHE A 146 0.91 5.07 -12.93
C PHE A 146 0.75 4.38 -14.28
N LYS A 147 1.77 3.66 -14.73
CA LYS A 147 1.75 2.80 -15.92
C LYS A 147 2.34 1.43 -15.57
N SER A 148 2.06 0.39 -16.36
CA SER A 148 2.57 -0.95 -16.10
C SER A 148 4.11 -1.05 -16.11
N ASN A 149 4.78 -0.26 -16.94
CA ASN A 149 6.24 -0.16 -16.94
C ASN A 149 6.71 0.99 -16.04
N VAL A 150 7.07 0.66 -14.80
CA VAL A 150 7.43 1.63 -13.76
C VAL A 150 8.72 2.38 -14.10
N LEU A 151 9.73 1.69 -14.67
CA LEU A 151 10.99 2.32 -15.06
C LEU A 151 10.78 3.33 -16.20
N ALA A 152 10.02 2.97 -17.23
CA ALA A 152 9.71 3.89 -18.33
C ALA A 152 8.95 5.11 -17.82
N SER A 153 8.02 4.92 -16.88
CA SER A 153 7.26 5.99 -16.25
C SER A 153 8.15 6.93 -15.43
N ALA A 154 9.10 6.40 -14.67
CA ALA A 154 10.05 7.20 -13.90
C ALA A 154 10.96 8.03 -14.80
N LYS A 155 11.42 7.44 -15.91
CA LYS A 155 12.23 8.15 -16.94
C LYS A 155 11.44 9.27 -17.60
N GLU A 156 10.18 9.03 -17.96
CA GLU A 156 9.27 10.02 -18.54
C GLU A 156 9.03 11.20 -17.59
N LEU A 157 8.87 10.92 -16.28
CA LEU A 157 8.72 11.94 -15.25
C LEU A 157 10.03 12.70 -14.94
N GLY A 158 11.19 12.14 -15.25
CA GLY A 158 12.49 12.67 -14.85
C GLY A 158 12.71 12.64 -13.33
N LEU A 159 11.97 11.83 -12.58
CA LEU A 159 11.97 11.74 -11.13
C LEU A 159 12.09 10.29 -10.67
N SER A 160 12.56 10.08 -9.44
CA SER A 160 12.36 8.78 -8.79
C SER A 160 10.89 8.52 -8.59
N LEU A 161 10.44 7.29 -8.83
CA LEU A 161 9.04 6.87 -8.77
C LEU A 161 8.87 5.66 -7.85
N VAL A 162 7.88 5.72 -6.96
CA VAL A 162 7.48 4.61 -6.11
C VAL A 162 6.01 4.30 -6.33
N VAL A 163 5.71 3.04 -6.63
CA VAL A 163 4.34 2.56 -6.90
C VAL A 163 4.01 1.29 -6.11
N GLY A 164 2.71 1.08 -5.88
CA GLY A 164 2.10 -0.17 -5.44
C GLY A 164 1.42 -0.90 -6.59
N HIS A 165 0.20 -1.40 -6.35
CA HIS A 165 -0.74 -1.97 -7.31
C HIS A 165 -0.28 -3.27 -8.02
N GLN A 166 0.99 -3.41 -8.34
CA GLN A 166 1.53 -4.58 -9.03
C GLN A 166 1.90 -5.68 -8.03
N HIS A 167 0.90 -6.37 -7.47
CA HIS A 167 1.07 -7.33 -6.38
C HIS A 167 2.12 -8.42 -6.64
N THR A 168 2.36 -8.76 -7.90
CA THR A 168 3.30 -9.81 -8.31
C THR A 168 4.71 -9.28 -8.59
N LYS A 169 4.98 -8.01 -8.29
CA LYS A 169 6.26 -7.35 -8.53
C LYS A 169 6.74 -6.62 -7.29
N ALA A 170 7.99 -6.89 -6.89
CA ALA A 170 8.75 -6.08 -5.96
C ALA A 170 10.13 -5.86 -6.59
N SER A 171 10.45 -4.64 -6.99
CA SER A 171 11.68 -4.33 -7.73
C SER A 171 12.17 -2.93 -7.46
N ILE A 172 13.48 -2.72 -7.59
CA ILE A 172 14.13 -1.43 -7.67
C ILE A 172 15.00 -1.44 -8.93
N GLU A 173 14.78 -0.45 -9.78
CA GLU A 173 15.55 -0.26 -11.01
C GLU A 173 16.13 1.13 -11.00
N LEU A 174 17.46 1.25 -11.16
CA LEU A 174 18.18 2.53 -11.17
C LEU A 174 18.26 3.07 -12.60
N PHE A 175 18.23 4.40 -12.74
CA PHE A 175 18.51 5.07 -13.99
C PHE A 175 19.18 6.42 -13.75
N SER A 176 20.09 6.79 -14.66
CA SER A 176 20.74 8.09 -14.61
C SER A 176 19.90 9.14 -15.35
N HIS A 177 19.90 10.33 -14.80
CA HIS A 177 19.43 11.57 -15.41
C HIS A 177 20.59 12.56 -15.37
N PRO A 178 20.70 13.55 -16.28
CA PRO A 178 21.84 14.45 -16.32
C PRO A 178 22.23 15.07 -14.98
N LEU A 179 21.28 15.26 -14.08
CA LEU A 179 21.50 15.94 -12.80
C LEU A 179 21.38 15.02 -11.57
N SER A 180 21.01 13.74 -11.75
CA SER A 180 20.71 12.86 -10.62
C SER A 180 20.73 11.37 -10.97
N LEU A 181 21.06 10.55 -9.99
CA LEU A 181 20.75 9.12 -10.01
C LEU A 181 19.34 8.93 -9.42
N ASN A 182 18.44 8.39 -10.21
CA ASN A 182 17.04 8.15 -9.86
C ASN A 182 16.72 6.66 -9.80
N PHE A 183 15.56 6.33 -9.27
CA PHE A 183 15.09 4.95 -9.18
C PHE A 183 13.59 4.83 -9.48
N ALA A 184 13.22 3.66 -9.95
CA ALA A 184 11.84 3.18 -10.07
C ALA A 184 11.65 2.03 -9.10
N MET A 185 10.72 2.14 -8.14
CA MET A 185 10.47 1.11 -7.13
C MET A 185 9.01 0.68 -7.18
N CYS A 186 8.79 -0.63 -7.28
CA CYS A 186 7.52 -1.28 -7.03
C CYS A 186 7.63 -2.05 -5.71
N VAL A 187 6.72 -1.78 -4.75
CA VAL A 187 6.93 -2.23 -3.37
C VAL A 187 6.30 -3.59 -3.02
N GLY A 188 5.47 -4.15 -3.91
CA GLY A 188 4.75 -5.41 -3.64
C GLY A 188 3.46 -5.16 -2.85
N SER A 189 3.00 -6.14 -2.08
CA SER A 189 1.73 -6.12 -1.36
C SER A 189 1.84 -6.79 0.02
N SER A 190 0.73 -6.80 0.78
CA SER A 190 0.65 -7.57 2.03
C SER A 190 -0.35 -8.74 1.99
N ILE A 191 -0.91 -9.02 0.82
CA ILE A 191 -2.01 -9.96 0.59
C ILE A 191 -1.63 -11.38 1.03
N GLU A 192 -2.57 -12.08 1.72
CA GLU A 192 -2.47 -13.52 1.94
C GLU A 192 -2.77 -14.26 0.63
N PRO A 193 -1.75 -14.88 -0.03
CA PRO A 193 -1.93 -15.44 -1.38
C PRO A 193 -2.96 -16.57 -1.46
N ASN A 194 -3.25 -17.21 -0.35
CA ASN A 194 -4.18 -18.34 -0.29
C ASN A 194 -5.60 -17.96 0.18
N HIS A 195 -5.85 -16.66 0.42
CA HIS A 195 -7.17 -16.21 0.84
C HIS A 195 -8.22 -16.36 -0.26
N GLU A 196 -9.47 -16.69 0.13
CA GLU A 196 -10.60 -16.92 -0.78
C GLU A 196 -10.89 -15.72 -1.70
N ALA A 197 -10.70 -14.49 -1.18
CA ALA A 197 -10.87 -13.26 -1.96
C ALA A 197 -9.97 -13.20 -3.21
N PHE A 198 -8.88 -13.96 -3.23
CA PHE A 198 -7.92 -14.01 -4.33
C PHE A 198 -7.89 -15.34 -5.07
N LYS A 199 -8.92 -16.20 -4.87
CA LYS A 199 -9.03 -17.52 -5.53
C LYS A 199 -9.05 -17.43 -7.06
N TYR A 200 -9.55 -16.33 -7.62
CA TYR A 200 -9.52 -16.11 -9.07
C TYR A 200 -8.09 -16.11 -9.64
N GLY A 201 -7.11 -15.79 -8.82
CA GLY A 201 -5.68 -15.84 -9.17
C GLY A 201 -5.00 -17.20 -8.96
N LYS A 202 -5.68 -18.24 -8.46
CA LYS A 202 -5.07 -19.56 -8.17
C LYS A 202 -4.45 -20.22 -9.38
N ASN A 203 -5.01 -19.99 -10.56
CA ASN A 203 -4.52 -20.52 -11.83
C ASN A 203 -3.38 -19.67 -12.43
N PHE A 204 -3.05 -18.53 -11.86
CA PHE A 204 -1.94 -17.72 -12.32
C PHE A 204 -0.61 -18.28 -11.80
N ILE A 205 0.38 -18.39 -12.68
CA ILE A 205 1.74 -18.78 -12.33
C ILE A 205 2.37 -17.78 -11.37
N LYS A 206 2.04 -16.46 -11.52
CA LYS A 206 2.56 -15.38 -10.68
C LYS A 206 1.75 -15.26 -9.40
N ARG A 207 2.44 -15.25 -8.27
CA ARG A 207 1.85 -15.05 -6.93
C ARG A 207 2.17 -13.67 -6.39
N PRO A 208 1.33 -13.10 -5.51
CA PRO A 208 1.65 -11.87 -4.80
C PRO A 208 2.97 -11.98 -4.04
N ILE A 209 3.77 -10.92 -4.10
CA ILE A 209 5.00 -10.79 -3.31
C ILE A 209 4.68 -9.94 -2.10
N ILE A 210 4.83 -10.54 -0.91
CA ILE A 210 4.65 -9.81 0.34
C ILE A 210 5.91 -9.00 0.60
N SER A 211 5.81 -7.68 0.47
CA SER A 211 6.95 -6.78 0.57
C SER A 211 6.48 -5.37 0.92
N CYS A 212 7.36 -4.58 1.47
CA CYS A 212 7.24 -3.13 1.55
C CYS A 212 8.56 -2.45 1.16
N GLY A 213 8.52 -1.14 0.96
CA GLY A 213 9.70 -0.37 0.60
C GLY A 213 10.20 0.50 1.75
N SER A 214 11.46 0.92 1.69
CA SER A 214 11.95 2.05 2.46
C SER A 214 12.91 2.90 1.64
N ILE A 215 13.07 4.15 2.08
CA ILE A 215 14.11 5.03 1.57
C ILE A 215 14.82 5.58 2.79
N VAL A 216 16.08 5.18 2.98
CA VAL A 216 16.90 5.58 4.14
C VAL A 216 18.12 6.34 3.63
N ASN A 217 18.32 7.56 4.09
CA ASN A 217 19.41 8.43 3.61
C ASN A 217 19.47 8.52 2.08
N SER A 218 18.30 8.63 1.44
CA SER A 218 18.13 8.68 -0.03
C SER A 218 18.40 7.37 -0.77
N ILE A 219 18.59 6.25 -0.08
CA ILE A 219 18.83 4.94 -0.69
C ILE A 219 17.54 4.12 -0.62
N PRO A 220 16.95 3.70 -1.77
CA PRO A 220 15.78 2.84 -1.80
C PRO A 220 16.13 1.40 -1.40
N GLN A 221 15.25 0.75 -0.66
CA GLN A 221 15.37 -0.63 -0.22
C GLN A 221 14.02 -1.34 -0.29
N LEU A 222 14.04 -2.64 -0.58
CA LEU A 222 12.87 -3.52 -0.47
C LEU A 222 13.04 -4.48 0.70
N HIS A 223 11.92 -4.76 1.34
CA HIS A 223 11.83 -5.67 2.48
C HIS A 223 10.82 -6.77 2.16
N PRO A 224 11.23 -7.85 1.48
CA PRO A 224 10.35 -9.00 1.28
C PRO A 224 10.14 -9.77 2.58
N MET A 225 8.91 -10.26 2.78
CA MET A 225 8.61 -11.21 3.84
C MET A 225 9.00 -12.62 3.37
N PHE A 226 10.11 -13.15 3.88
CA PHE A 226 10.54 -14.51 3.56
C PHE A 226 9.69 -15.54 4.30
N LEU A 227 9.07 -16.44 3.55
CA LEU A 227 8.23 -17.50 4.07
C LEU A 227 8.99 -18.83 4.03
N ASN A 228 8.75 -19.70 5.01
CA ASN A 228 9.22 -21.07 5.00
C ASN A 228 8.35 -21.94 4.06
N LYS A 229 8.68 -23.22 3.95
CA LYS A 229 7.95 -24.20 3.13
C LYS A 229 6.46 -24.36 3.49
N ASP A 230 6.11 -24.03 4.74
CA ASP A 230 4.72 -24.09 5.23
C ASP A 230 3.98 -22.76 5.01
N GLY A 231 4.59 -21.80 4.31
CA GLY A 231 4.04 -20.48 4.04
C GLY A 231 4.00 -19.56 5.25
N LYS A 232 4.75 -19.86 6.33
CA LYS A 232 4.85 -19.02 7.52
C LYS A 232 6.07 -18.12 7.44
N TRP A 233 5.95 -16.92 7.99
CA TRP A 233 7.08 -16.00 8.07
C TRP A 233 8.23 -16.56 8.89
N THR A 234 9.47 -16.44 8.37
CA THR A 234 10.68 -16.96 9.01
C THR A 234 11.15 -16.16 10.24
N GLY A 235 10.52 -15.01 10.50
CA GLY A 235 10.93 -14.10 11.56
C GLY A 235 12.06 -13.12 11.17
N GLN A 236 12.58 -13.20 9.94
CA GLN A 236 13.65 -12.31 9.45
C GLN A 236 13.06 -11.05 8.79
N VAL A 237 13.78 -9.92 8.92
CA VAL A 237 13.49 -8.62 8.30
C VAL A 237 14.75 -7.95 7.80
#